data_62e4401ddb886c5102dc2497d193bfdb
#
_entry.id   62e4401ddb886c5102dc2497d193bfdb
#
_cell.length_a   1.000
_cell.length_b   1.000
_cell.length_c   1.000
_cell.angle_alpha   90.00
_cell.angle_beta   90.00
_cell.angle_gamma   90.00
#
_symmetry.space_group_name_H-M   'P 1'
#
loop_
_entity.id
_entity.type
_entity.pdbx_description
1 polymer ?
#
loop_
_entity_poly.entity_id
_entity_poly.type
_entity_poly.pdbx_seq_one_letter_code
_entity_poly.pdbx_strand_id
1 'polypeptide(L)'
;ATLDPTRLLLVDAGGETREHYCSDHTRTTPISGRFTQRQRDVYDIVVDCHDLALKVARPGVKYMDVHLAVCRLMTERLQALGLMKGDVDASVAAGAHALFLPHGLGHAMGMDVHDMEALGQVNVGYDEETRPSDQFGLASLRFGRRLEVGHVVTDEPGIYFIPDLIDLWRAE
;
A
#
# COMPACT_ATOMS: atom_id res chain seq x y z
N ALA A 1 20.99 8.90 -14.13
CA ALA A 1 20.55 7.61 -14.72
C ALA A 1 19.81 7.90 -16.03
N THR A 2 19.97 7.02 -17.02
CA THR A 2 19.23 7.13 -18.28
C THR A 2 17.91 6.39 -18.15
N LEU A 3 16.82 6.97 -18.62
CA LEU A 3 15.51 6.32 -18.64
C LEU A 3 15.49 5.21 -19.70
N ASP A 4 15.08 4.02 -19.28
CA ASP A 4 14.93 2.84 -20.14
C ASP A 4 13.48 2.71 -20.62
N PRO A 5 13.19 2.82 -21.93
CA PRO A 5 11.82 2.78 -22.44
C PRO A 5 11.08 1.46 -22.18
N THR A 6 11.79 0.39 -21.80
CA THR A 6 11.17 -0.90 -21.45
C THR A 6 10.62 -0.95 -20.03
N ARG A 7 10.94 0.07 -19.20
CA ARG A 7 10.59 0.11 -17.78
C ARG A 7 9.42 1.05 -17.48
N LEU A 8 8.93 0.92 -16.24
CA LEU A 8 8.04 1.89 -15.63
C LEU A 8 8.86 2.95 -14.89
N LEU A 9 8.34 4.16 -14.85
CA LEU A 9 8.81 5.25 -14.02
C LEU A 9 7.80 5.44 -12.89
N LEU A 10 8.27 5.27 -11.66
CA LEU A 10 7.54 5.68 -10.47
C LEU A 10 8.02 7.07 -10.08
N VAL A 11 7.10 8.00 -9.92
CA VAL A 11 7.34 9.34 -9.40
C VAL A 11 6.54 9.47 -8.13
N ASP A 12 7.24 9.67 -7.03
CA ASP A 12 6.70 9.97 -5.73
C ASP A 12 7.13 11.40 -5.38
N ALA A 13 6.16 12.29 -5.26
CA ALA A 13 6.40 13.70 -5.08
C ALA A 13 5.29 14.37 -4.28
N GLY A 14 5.68 15.16 -3.32
CA GLY A 14 4.80 15.96 -2.52
C GLY A 14 5.12 17.45 -2.64
N GLY A 15 4.26 18.25 -2.08
CA GLY A 15 4.42 19.69 -1.91
C GLY A 15 3.77 20.13 -0.62
N GLU A 16 4.10 21.33 -0.21
CA GLU A 16 3.55 21.99 0.96
C GLU A 16 2.72 23.19 0.53
N THR A 17 1.54 23.36 1.09
CA THR A 17 0.69 24.53 0.85
C THR A 17 1.23 25.74 1.61
N ARG A 18 0.68 26.91 1.33
CA ARG A 18 1.03 28.15 2.04
C ARG A 18 0.68 28.08 3.54
N GLU A 19 -0.30 27.26 3.90
CA GLU A 19 -0.75 27.01 5.26
C GLU A 19 -0.01 25.82 5.91
N HIS A 20 1.10 25.37 5.30
CA HIS A 20 1.96 24.28 5.77
C HIS A 20 1.31 22.88 5.77
N TYR A 21 0.25 22.66 5.02
CA TYR A 21 -0.28 21.32 4.81
C TYR A 21 0.44 20.64 3.65
N CYS A 22 0.83 19.38 3.89
CA CYS A 22 1.56 18.57 2.92
C CYS A 22 0.62 17.83 1.97
N SER A 23 1.17 17.45 0.83
CA SER A 23 0.58 16.49 -0.11
C SER A 23 1.57 15.36 -0.37
N ASP A 24 1.03 14.20 -0.76
CA ASP A 24 1.79 13.00 -1.06
C ASP A 24 1.15 12.32 -2.27
N HIS A 25 1.87 12.30 -3.40
CA HIS A 25 1.34 11.78 -4.66
C HIS A 25 2.34 10.88 -5.35
N THR A 26 1.97 9.63 -5.51
CA THR A 26 2.73 8.67 -6.32
C THR A 26 2.00 8.36 -7.63
N ARG A 27 2.75 8.34 -8.72
CA ARG A 27 2.25 7.93 -10.04
C ARG A 27 3.27 7.04 -10.72
N THR A 28 2.77 5.94 -11.31
CA THR A 28 3.58 5.01 -12.08
C THR A 28 3.14 5.05 -13.54
N THR A 29 4.09 5.28 -14.45
CA THR A 29 3.82 5.42 -15.88
C THR A 29 4.87 4.68 -16.70
N PRO A 30 4.53 4.12 -17.87
CA PRO A 30 5.53 3.54 -18.76
C PRO A 30 6.39 4.64 -19.40
N ILE A 31 7.71 4.49 -19.33
CA ILE A 31 8.65 5.46 -19.94
C ILE A 31 8.42 5.58 -21.45
N SER A 32 8.00 4.51 -22.12
CA SER A 32 7.62 4.53 -23.54
C SER A 32 6.33 5.27 -23.87
N GLY A 33 5.57 5.73 -22.85
CA GLY A 33 4.23 6.32 -23.01
C GLY A 33 3.11 5.30 -23.25
N ARG A 34 3.41 3.99 -23.34
CA ARG A 34 2.42 2.93 -23.53
C ARG A 34 2.76 1.71 -22.68
N PHE A 35 1.77 1.21 -21.95
CA PHE A 35 1.90 -0.04 -21.21
C PHE A 35 2.04 -1.25 -22.15
N THR A 36 2.96 -2.14 -21.84
CA THR A 36 2.88 -3.51 -22.36
C THR A 36 1.72 -4.25 -21.68
N GLN A 37 1.27 -5.39 -22.22
CA GLN A 37 0.18 -6.16 -21.60
C GLN A 37 0.52 -6.55 -20.17
N ARG A 38 1.73 -7.07 -19.90
CA ARG A 38 2.17 -7.44 -18.55
C ARG A 38 2.17 -6.26 -17.56
N GLN A 39 2.61 -5.09 -18.03
CA GLN A 39 2.58 -3.88 -17.19
C GLN A 39 1.14 -3.46 -16.90
N ARG A 40 0.25 -3.54 -17.90
CA ARG A 40 -1.18 -3.24 -17.78
C ARG A 40 -1.86 -4.18 -16.78
N ASP A 41 -1.63 -5.49 -16.90
CA ASP A 41 -2.25 -6.49 -16.03
C ASP A 41 -1.94 -6.22 -14.55
N VAL A 42 -0.68 -5.88 -14.22
CA VAL A 42 -0.28 -5.52 -12.85
C VAL A 42 -0.80 -4.14 -12.43
N TYR A 43 -0.74 -3.16 -13.34
CA TYR A 43 -1.23 -1.80 -13.08
C TYR A 43 -2.72 -1.79 -12.73
N ASP A 44 -3.53 -2.53 -13.48
CA ASP A 44 -4.98 -2.59 -13.28
C ASP A 44 -5.34 -3.24 -11.93
N ILE A 45 -4.52 -4.19 -11.42
CA ILE A 45 -4.68 -4.70 -10.04
C ILE A 45 -4.50 -3.58 -9.00
N VAL A 46 -3.50 -2.73 -9.17
CA VAL A 46 -3.25 -1.61 -8.24
C VAL A 46 -4.41 -0.61 -8.30
N VAL A 47 -4.95 -0.33 -9.49
CA VAL A 47 -6.14 0.52 -9.65
C VAL A 47 -7.35 -0.09 -8.94
N ASP A 48 -7.62 -1.39 -9.13
CA ASP A 48 -8.70 -2.10 -8.44
C ASP A 48 -8.55 -2.02 -6.90
N CYS A 49 -7.31 -2.13 -6.40
CA CYS A 49 -7.00 -2.00 -4.97
C CYS A 49 -7.28 -0.59 -4.44
N HIS A 50 -6.85 0.42 -5.17
CA HIS A 50 -7.12 1.83 -4.86
C HIS A 50 -8.63 2.12 -4.83
N ASP A 51 -9.37 1.70 -5.85
CA ASP A 51 -10.82 1.87 -5.92
C ASP A 51 -11.54 1.15 -4.77
N LEU A 52 -11.07 -0.03 -4.38
CA LEU A 52 -11.61 -0.75 -3.22
C LEU A 52 -11.36 0.04 -1.94
N ALA A 53 -10.12 0.52 -1.70
CA ALA A 53 -9.80 1.30 -0.51
C ALA A 53 -10.70 2.53 -0.40
N LEU A 54 -10.82 3.32 -1.47
CA LEU A 54 -11.72 4.48 -1.53
C LEU A 54 -13.18 4.12 -1.26
N LYS A 55 -13.63 2.94 -1.68
CA LYS A 55 -15.00 2.48 -1.47
C LYS A 55 -15.27 2.07 -0.03
N VAL A 56 -14.31 1.43 0.65
CA VAL A 56 -14.53 0.84 1.97
C VAL A 56 -14.04 1.72 3.13
N ALA A 57 -13.10 2.64 2.89
CA ALA A 57 -12.64 3.60 3.88
C ALA A 57 -13.79 4.59 4.20
N ARG A 58 -14.33 4.46 5.40
CA ARG A 58 -15.45 5.29 5.90
C ARG A 58 -15.25 5.56 7.40
N PRO A 59 -15.76 6.65 7.95
CA PRO A 59 -15.79 6.86 9.40
C PRO A 59 -16.38 5.64 10.10
N GLY A 60 -15.72 5.18 11.15
CA GLY A 60 -16.08 3.98 11.90
C GLY A 60 -15.40 2.68 11.46
N VAL A 61 -14.79 2.61 10.28
CA VAL A 61 -14.02 1.45 9.82
C VAL A 61 -12.57 1.57 10.32
N LYS A 62 -11.96 0.49 10.78
CA LYS A 62 -10.52 0.47 11.09
C LYS A 62 -9.73 0.52 9.78
N TYR A 63 -8.72 1.37 9.70
CA TYR A 63 -7.90 1.46 8.50
C TYR A 63 -7.06 0.17 8.28
N MET A 64 -6.77 -0.56 9.34
CA MET A 64 -6.21 -1.91 9.26
C MET A 64 -7.12 -2.85 8.47
N ASP A 65 -8.44 -2.81 8.67
CA ASP A 65 -9.40 -3.65 7.94
C ASP A 65 -9.46 -3.24 6.45
N VAL A 66 -9.32 -1.94 6.15
CA VAL A 66 -9.17 -1.46 4.76
C VAL A 66 -7.91 -2.03 4.12
N HIS A 67 -6.77 -1.96 4.82
CA HIS A 67 -5.50 -2.55 4.35
C HIS A 67 -5.65 -4.05 4.07
N LEU A 68 -6.22 -4.82 5.01
CA LEU A 68 -6.40 -6.26 4.83
C LEU A 68 -7.36 -6.61 3.69
N ALA A 69 -8.41 -5.79 3.47
CA ALA A 69 -9.31 -5.95 2.32
C ALA A 69 -8.57 -5.74 0.99
N VAL A 70 -7.68 -4.75 0.93
CA VAL A 70 -6.81 -4.50 -0.23
C VAL A 70 -5.84 -5.66 -0.44
N CYS A 71 -5.18 -6.14 0.62
CA CYS A 71 -4.27 -7.31 0.54
C CYS A 71 -5.00 -8.55 0.02
N ARG A 72 -6.25 -8.77 0.44
CA ARG A 72 -7.09 -9.86 -0.05
C ARG A 72 -7.37 -9.76 -1.55
N LEU A 73 -7.86 -8.60 -2.02
CA LEU A 73 -8.11 -8.36 -3.44
C LEU A 73 -6.84 -8.52 -4.27
N MET A 74 -5.73 -7.95 -3.81
CA MET A 74 -4.42 -8.07 -4.48
C MET A 74 -4.00 -9.54 -4.60
N THR A 75 -4.11 -10.31 -3.52
CA THR A 75 -3.78 -11.74 -3.52
C THR A 75 -4.63 -12.52 -4.53
N GLU A 76 -5.93 -12.30 -4.54
CA GLU A 76 -6.86 -12.92 -5.49
C GLU A 76 -6.48 -12.61 -6.95
N ARG A 77 -6.19 -11.35 -7.25
CA ARG A 77 -5.80 -10.92 -8.60
C ARG A 77 -4.41 -11.44 -9.01
N LEU A 78 -3.46 -11.48 -8.09
CA LEU A 78 -2.13 -12.05 -8.34
C LEU A 78 -2.21 -13.58 -8.56
N GLN A 79 -3.12 -14.27 -7.89
CA GLN A 79 -3.38 -15.68 -8.16
C GLN A 79 -3.96 -15.89 -9.57
N ALA A 80 -4.87 -15.04 -10.01
CA ALA A 80 -5.40 -15.09 -11.38
C ALA A 80 -4.33 -14.89 -12.46
N LEU A 81 -3.26 -14.15 -12.14
CA LEU A 81 -2.07 -14.00 -12.99
C LEU A 81 -1.04 -15.13 -12.81
N GLY A 82 -1.28 -16.10 -11.92
CA GLY A 82 -0.36 -17.20 -11.62
C GLY A 82 0.88 -16.79 -10.80
N LEU A 83 0.86 -15.61 -10.18
CA LEU A 83 1.95 -15.08 -9.36
C LEU A 83 1.86 -15.52 -7.89
N MET A 84 0.69 -15.92 -7.43
CA MET A 84 0.45 -16.48 -6.10
C MET A 84 -0.35 -17.77 -6.20
N LYS A 85 -0.39 -18.55 -5.11
CA LYS A 85 -1.10 -19.84 -5.02
C LYS A 85 -1.73 -20.00 -3.62
N GLY A 86 -2.62 -20.99 -3.49
CA GLY A 86 -3.22 -21.38 -2.22
C GLY A 86 -4.56 -20.71 -1.96
N ASP A 87 -5.04 -20.83 -0.74
CA ASP A 87 -6.25 -20.15 -0.28
C ASP A 87 -5.96 -18.67 -0.04
N VAL A 88 -6.84 -17.78 -0.48
CA VAL A 88 -6.64 -16.33 -0.40
C VAL A 88 -6.56 -15.85 1.05
N ASP A 89 -7.50 -16.29 1.89
CA ASP A 89 -7.58 -15.86 3.29
C ASP A 89 -6.40 -16.39 4.10
N ALA A 90 -6.02 -17.64 3.88
CA ALA A 90 -4.85 -18.25 4.50
C ALA A 90 -3.56 -17.53 4.07
N SER A 91 -3.44 -17.16 2.79
CA SER A 91 -2.28 -16.41 2.26
C SER A 91 -2.16 -15.03 2.89
N VAL A 92 -3.27 -14.31 3.04
CA VAL A 92 -3.28 -12.99 3.70
C VAL A 92 -2.96 -13.13 5.19
N ALA A 93 -3.56 -14.10 5.88
CA ALA A 93 -3.29 -14.36 7.30
C ALA A 93 -1.82 -14.73 7.56
N ALA A 94 -1.18 -15.46 6.64
CA ALA A 94 0.24 -15.80 6.71
C ALA A 94 1.17 -14.64 6.27
N GLY A 95 0.63 -13.52 5.76
CA GLY A 95 1.41 -12.39 5.28
C GLY A 95 2.04 -12.59 3.90
N ALA A 96 1.62 -13.60 3.13
CA ALA A 96 2.21 -13.91 1.81
C ALA A 96 2.08 -12.77 0.79
N HIS A 97 1.06 -11.92 0.94
CA HIS A 97 0.87 -10.71 0.12
C HIS A 97 2.06 -9.72 0.24
N ALA A 98 2.76 -9.75 1.37
CA ALA A 98 3.88 -8.83 1.63
C ALA A 98 5.09 -9.07 0.73
N LEU A 99 5.17 -10.21 0.02
CA LEU A 99 6.13 -10.40 -1.06
C LEU A 99 5.99 -9.34 -2.15
N PHE A 100 4.77 -8.86 -2.37
CA PHE A 100 4.43 -7.87 -3.40
C PHE A 100 4.07 -6.49 -2.83
N LEU A 101 3.49 -6.43 -1.64
CA LEU A 101 3.19 -5.19 -0.91
C LEU A 101 3.87 -5.22 0.47
N PRO A 102 5.19 -4.86 0.54
CA PRO A 102 5.96 -4.98 1.79
C PRO A 102 5.73 -3.82 2.78
N HIS A 103 4.81 -2.92 2.50
CA HIS A 103 4.49 -1.75 3.33
C HIS A 103 2.98 -1.63 3.62
N GLY A 104 2.61 -0.71 4.48
CA GLY A 104 1.22 -0.41 4.78
C GLY A 104 0.50 0.30 3.64
N LEU A 105 -0.83 0.27 3.67
CA LEU A 105 -1.66 0.93 2.66
C LEU A 105 -1.55 2.46 2.73
N GLY A 106 -1.17 3.02 3.87
CA GLY A 106 -1.04 4.45 4.02
C GLY A 106 -0.79 4.89 5.47
N HIS A 107 -0.77 6.18 5.65
CA HIS A 107 -0.45 6.88 6.91
C HIS A 107 -1.31 8.13 7.09
N ALA A 108 -1.29 8.71 8.29
CA ALA A 108 -1.86 10.03 8.52
C ALA A 108 -1.05 11.10 7.77
N MET A 109 -1.73 12.08 7.22
CA MET A 109 -1.14 13.20 6.51
C MET A 109 -1.76 14.52 6.97
N GLY A 110 -0.92 15.54 7.16
CA GLY A 110 -1.34 16.85 7.64
C GLY A 110 -0.26 17.89 7.42
N MET A 111 0.23 18.51 8.51
CA MET A 111 1.35 19.48 8.44
C MET A 111 2.69 18.79 8.16
N ASP A 112 2.80 17.51 8.46
CA ASP A 112 3.88 16.65 7.99
C ASP A 112 3.31 15.61 7.02
N VAL A 113 4.14 15.12 6.08
CA VAL A 113 3.75 14.03 5.16
C VAL A 113 3.37 12.78 5.97
N HIS A 114 4.20 12.39 6.95
CA HIS A 114 3.87 11.41 7.98
C HIS A 114 3.44 12.19 9.25
N ASP A 115 2.18 12.55 9.32
CA ASP A 115 1.72 13.53 10.29
C ASP A 115 1.83 13.04 11.73
N MET A 116 2.44 13.90 12.56
CA MET A 116 2.65 13.71 14.00
C MET A 116 3.47 12.46 14.40
N GLU A 117 4.10 11.75 13.49
CA GLU A 117 4.86 10.52 13.81
C GLU A 117 6.06 10.78 14.75
N ALA A 118 6.53 12.02 14.86
CA ALA A 118 7.51 12.43 15.86
C ALA A 118 7.03 12.20 17.31
N LEU A 119 5.71 12.15 17.54
CA LEU A 119 5.09 11.80 18.83
C LEU A 119 5.04 10.29 19.08
N GLY A 120 5.44 9.49 18.10
CA GLY A 120 5.40 8.04 18.11
C GLY A 120 4.27 7.48 17.26
N GLN A 121 4.59 6.73 16.22
CA GLN A 121 3.65 6.11 15.29
C GLN A 121 2.51 5.36 16.01
N VAL A 122 2.83 4.64 17.09
CA VAL A 122 1.82 3.90 17.88
C VAL A 122 0.78 4.81 18.51
N ASN A 123 1.17 6.02 18.92
CA ASN A 123 0.26 6.98 19.54
C ASN A 123 -0.64 7.68 18.49
N VAL A 124 -0.18 7.82 17.27
CA VAL A 124 -0.91 8.49 16.18
C VAL A 124 -1.81 7.51 15.44
N GLY A 125 -1.24 6.39 15.02
CA GLY A 125 -1.88 5.44 14.11
C GLY A 125 -2.65 4.31 14.79
N TYR A 126 -2.56 4.16 16.12
CA TYR A 126 -3.14 3.05 16.87
C TYR A 126 -3.83 3.52 18.14
N ASP A 127 -4.58 2.63 18.76
CA ASP A 127 -5.36 2.88 19.96
C ASP A 127 -5.54 1.59 20.80
N GLU A 128 -6.42 1.63 21.80
CA GLU A 128 -6.70 0.45 22.63
C GLU A 128 -7.37 -0.69 21.87
N GLU A 129 -8.13 -0.38 20.81
CA GLU A 129 -8.87 -1.36 20.00
C GLU A 129 -8.01 -1.95 18.85
N THR A 130 -6.95 -1.27 18.46
CA THR A 130 -6.13 -1.66 17.29
C THR A 130 -4.66 -1.51 17.67
N ARG A 131 -3.94 -2.63 17.64
CA ARG A 131 -2.51 -2.68 17.97
C ARG A 131 -1.68 -2.91 16.72
N PRO A 132 -0.42 -2.43 16.68
CA PRO A 132 0.53 -2.79 15.63
C PRO A 132 0.72 -4.31 15.57
N SER A 133 1.08 -4.81 14.41
CA SER A 133 1.45 -6.21 14.17
C SER A 133 2.96 -6.31 13.98
N ASP A 134 3.55 -7.44 14.38
CA ASP A 134 4.95 -7.76 14.09
C ASP A 134 5.11 -8.52 12.76
N GLN A 135 4.00 -8.86 12.08
CA GLN A 135 4.04 -9.57 10.81
C GLN A 135 4.66 -8.70 9.72
N PHE A 136 5.60 -9.26 8.96
CA PHE A 136 6.22 -8.58 7.82
C PHE A 136 5.14 -8.04 6.85
N GLY A 137 5.33 -6.83 6.35
CA GLY A 137 4.35 -6.08 5.56
C GLY A 137 3.35 -5.33 6.46
N LEU A 138 2.61 -6.04 7.31
CA LEU A 138 1.63 -5.43 8.22
C LEU A 138 2.29 -4.60 9.33
N ALA A 139 3.49 -4.97 9.78
CA ALA A 139 4.29 -4.19 10.73
C ALA A 139 4.62 -2.76 10.21
N SER A 140 4.61 -2.59 8.89
CA SER A 140 4.86 -1.30 8.24
C SER A 140 3.60 -0.45 8.07
N LEU A 141 2.42 -0.92 8.48
CA LEU A 141 1.20 -0.11 8.48
C LEU A 141 1.31 0.96 9.57
N ARG A 142 1.35 2.23 9.16
CA ARG A 142 1.58 3.37 10.05
C ARG A 142 0.31 3.86 10.73
N PHE A 143 -0.85 3.62 10.12
CA PHE A 143 -2.16 4.02 10.60
C PHE A 143 -3.13 2.84 10.48
N GLY A 144 -3.57 2.29 11.61
CA GLY A 144 -4.46 1.12 11.67
C GLY A 144 -5.76 1.38 12.42
N ARG A 145 -5.82 2.47 13.20
CA ARG A 145 -6.97 2.79 14.05
C ARG A 145 -8.25 3.08 13.26
N ARG A 146 -9.34 3.27 13.98
CA ARG A 146 -10.65 3.60 13.41
C ARG A 146 -10.61 4.99 12.76
N LEU A 147 -11.10 5.06 11.52
CA LEU A 147 -11.28 6.32 10.80
C LEU A 147 -12.39 7.16 11.46
N GLU A 148 -12.14 8.44 11.57
CA GLU A 148 -13.06 9.44 12.08
C GLU A 148 -13.26 10.56 11.06
N VAL A 149 -14.34 11.31 11.19
CA VAL A 149 -14.55 12.50 10.35
C VAL A 149 -13.43 13.52 10.62
N GLY A 150 -12.78 13.96 9.58
CA GLY A 150 -11.65 14.90 9.67
C GLY A 150 -10.27 14.24 9.60
N HIS A 151 -10.15 12.91 9.69
CA HIS A 151 -8.89 12.24 9.40
C HIS A 151 -8.54 12.40 7.92
N VAL A 152 -7.29 12.71 7.64
CA VAL A 152 -6.68 12.67 6.32
C VAL A 152 -5.64 11.56 6.33
N VAL A 153 -5.78 10.62 5.42
CA VAL A 153 -4.87 9.47 5.29
C VAL A 153 -4.52 9.29 3.82
N THR A 154 -3.33 8.77 3.56
CA THR A 154 -2.94 8.36 2.20
C THR A 154 -3.59 7.02 1.86
N ASP A 155 -3.72 6.74 0.55
CA ASP A 155 -4.15 5.47 -0.02
C ASP A 155 -3.18 5.12 -1.16
N GLU A 156 -2.23 4.24 -0.88
CA GLU A 156 -1.03 4.01 -1.68
C GLU A 156 -0.76 2.51 -1.93
N PRO A 157 -1.73 1.77 -2.48
CA PRO A 157 -1.49 0.39 -2.83
C PRO A 157 -0.41 0.29 -3.92
N GLY A 158 0.46 -0.72 -3.81
CA GLY A 158 1.54 -0.94 -4.77
C GLY A 158 1.84 -2.42 -4.96
N ILE A 159 2.39 -2.77 -6.12
CA ILE A 159 2.91 -4.11 -6.40
C ILE A 159 4.37 -3.99 -6.80
N TYR A 160 5.24 -4.61 -6.02
CA TYR A 160 6.69 -4.55 -6.18
C TYR A 160 7.25 -5.93 -6.50
N PHE A 161 8.15 -5.97 -7.48
CA PHE A 161 8.94 -7.16 -7.80
C PHE A 161 10.36 -6.91 -7.34
N ILE A 162 10.66 -7.33 -6.11
CA ILE A 162 11.96 -7.12 -5.45
C ILE A 162 12.76 -8.41 -5.55
N PRO A 163 13.80 -8.50 -6.43
CA PRO A 163 14.53 -9.75 -6.65
C PRO A 163 15.08 -10.37 -5.37
N ASP A 164 15.72 -9.57 -4.53
CA ASP A 164 16.33 -10.06 -3.29
C ASP A 164 15.29 -10.63 -2.32
N LEU A 165 14.11 -10.02 -2.22
CA LEU A 165 13.02 -10.52 -1.40
C LEU A 165 12.43 -11.82 -1.97
N ILE A 166 12.28 -11.90 -3.28
CA ILE A 166 11.81 -13.10 -3.97
C ILE A 166 12.78 -14.25 -3.75
N ASP A 167 14.09 -14.00 -3.85
CA ASP A 167 15.11 -15.01 -3.65
C ASP A 167 15.18 -15.48 -2.18
N LEU A 168 15.02 -14.58 -1.23
CA LEU A 168 14.91 -14.91 0.19
C LEU A 168 13.73 -15.86 0.47
N TRP A 169 12.56 -15.57 -0.06
CA TRP A 169 11.33 -16.35 0.16
C TRP A 169 11.31 -17.68 -0.59
N ARG A 170 12.17 -17.87 -1.58
CA ARG A 170 12.34 -19.17 -2.24
C ARG A 170 13.15 -20.16 -1.42
N ALA A 171 13.95 -19.66 -0.48
CA ALA A 171 14.83 -20.47 0.36
C ALA A 171 14.09 -21.03 1.59
N GLU A 172 12.89 -20.55 1.88
CA GLU A 172 12.00 -21.01 2.95
C GLU A 172 10.90 -21.94 2.39
#